data_e11dc549479f62bf539a565bcbe99052
#
_entry.id   e11dc549479f62bf539a565bcbe99052
#
_cell.length_a   1.000
_cell.length_b   1.000
_cell.length_c   1.000
_cell.angle_alpha   90.00
_cell.angle_beta   90.00
_cell.angle_gamma   90.00
#
_symmetry.space_group_name_H-M   'P 1'
#
loop_
_entity.id
_entity.type
_entity.pdbx_description
1 polymer ?
#
loop_
_entity_poly.entity_id
_entity_poly.type
_entity_poly.pdbx_seq_one_letter_code
_entity_poly.pdbx_strand_id
1 'polypeptide(L)'
;MIENISWVFFDIGSTIINEQFAYEHRFKEIAEAANISYYKVYQMVINYYKQNKKGDLEVARALDVTLSKWHSEDEVLYENASQCLEIIKKKYKIGIIANQPFGTVERLEKHGILQHIDLVIASAEEGVAKPDKRIFETALERSGCKSENAIMIGDRIDNDIVPAKSLGFHTIWIKQGFGQYWKVTCEQEKPDYTVTCLSDIILIR
;
A
#
# COMPACT_ATOMS: atom_id res chain seq x y z
N MET A 1 10.02 7.35 -20.85
CA MET A 1 10.63 7.77 -19.56
C MET A 1 9.69 8.76 -18.91
N ILE A 2 9.50 8.65 -17.59
CA ILE A 2 8.74 9.66 -16.85
C ILE A 2 9.70 10.83 -16.60
N GLU A 3 9.37 12.00 -17.12
CA GLU A 3 10.22 13.20 -17.02
C GLU A 3 9.65 14.17 -15.98
N ASN A 4 10.50 15.04 -15.45
CA ASN A 4 10.12 16.14 -14.53
C ASN A 4 9.50 15.70 -13.18
N ILE A 5 9.77 14.50 -12.71
CA ILE A 5 9.31 14.04 -11.40
C ILE A 5 10.03 14.82 -10.29
N SER A 6 9.27 15.25 -9.30
CA SER A 6 9.76 15.91 -8.09
C SER A 6 9.42 15.14 -6.80
N TRP A 7 8.30 14.41 -6.80
CA TRP A 7 7.83 13.63 -5.67
C TRP A 7 7.52 12.18 -6.03
N VAL A 8 7.87 11.28 -5.12
CA VAL A 8 7.49 9.86 -5.16
C VAL A 8 6.71 9.56 -3.88
N PHE A 9 5.43 9.27 -4.04
CA PHE A 9 4.55 8.89 -2.94
C PHE A 9 4.41 7.37 -2.87
N PHE A 10 4.46 6.84 -1.65
CA PHE A 10 4.29 5.42 -1.38
C PHE A 10 3.07 5.15 -0.52
N ASP A 11 2.39 4.05 -0.77
CA ASP A 11 1.63 3.37 0.26
C ASP A 11 2.57 2.69 1.27
N ILE A 12 2.05 2.24 2.41
CA ILE A 12 2.85 1.59 3.47
C ILE A 12 2.69 0.08 3.44
N GLY A 13 1.47 -0.41 3.73
CA GLY A 13 1.19 -1.83 3.91
C GLY A 13 1.35 -2.61 2.61
N SER A 14 2.00 -3.76 2.66
CA SER A 14 2.31 -4.57 1.47
C SER A 14 3.06 -3.83 0.34
N THR A 15 3.55 -2.61 0.62
CA THR A 15 4.36 -1.78 -0.30
C THR A 15 5.77 -1.56 0.24
N ILE A 16 5.91 -0.91 1.41
CA ILE A 16 7.19 -0.74 2.13
C ILE A 16 7.28 -1.72 3.29
N ILE A 17 6.16 -1.95 3.97
CA ILE A 17 6.03 -2.87 5.11
C ILE A 17 5.45 -4.20 4.62
N ASN A 18 6.14 -5.27 4.95
CA ASN A 18 5.67 -6.64 4.75
C ASN A 18 4.73 -7.00 5.91
N GLU A 19 3.47 -7.23 5.58
CA GLU A 19 2.40 -7.56 6.49
C GLU A 19 2.12 -9.07 6.56
N GLN A 20 2.98 -9.92 5.98
CA GLN A 20 2.70 -11.35 5.85
C GLN A 20 2.41 -12.00 7.20
N PHE A 21 3.24 -11.75 8.22
CA PHE A 21 3.05 -12.35 9.55
C PHE A 21 1.79 -11.85 10.25
N ALA A 22 1.45 -10.56 10.08
CA ALA A 22 0.21 -9.99 10.59
C ALA A 22 -1.04 -10.62 9.93
N TYR A 23 -0.98 -10.87 8.61
CA TYR A 23 -2.03 -11.63 7.92
C TYR A 23 -2.09 -13.08 8.36
N GLU A 24 -0.95 -13.76 8.54
CA GLU A 24 -0.92 -15.14 9.05
C GLU A 24 -1.55 -15.24 10.43
N HIS A 25 -1.27 -14.29 11.32
CA HIS A 25 -1.88 -14.21 12.64
C HIS A 25 -3.40 -14.05 12.53
N ARG A 26 -3.85 -13.05 11.78
CA ARG A 26 -5.28 -12.79 11.51
C ARG A 26 -6.00 -14.01 10.91
N PHE A 27 -5.37 -14.73 9.99
CA PHE A 27 -6.00 -15.93 9.39
C PHE A 27 -6.11 -17.09 10.38
N LYS A 28 -5.17 -17.22 11.33
CA LYS A 28 -5.28 -18.19 12.43
C LYS A 28 -6.46 -17.84 13.32
N GLU A 29 -6.62 -16.58 13.71
CA GLU A 29 -7.76 -16.13 14.50
C GLU A 29 -9.11 -16.38 13.78
N ILE A 30 -9.20 -16.08 12.48
CA ILE A 30 -10.41 -16.37 11.69
C ILE A 30 -10.67 -17.88 11.64
N ALA A 31 -9.64 -18.70 11.46
CA ALA A 31 -9.75 -20.16 11.40
C ALA A 31 -10.27 -20.73 12.71
N GLU A 32 -9.73 -20.27 13.83
CA GLU A 32 -10.15 -20.66 15.19
C GLU A 32 -11.59 -20.25 15.45
N ALA A 33 -11.93 -18.98 15.22
CA ALA A 33 -13.28 -18.46 15.46
C ALA A 33 -14.36 -19.16 14.61
N ALA A 34 -14.05 -19.48 13.36
CA ALA A 34 -14.94 -20.18 12.44
C ALA A 34 -14.89 -21.73 12.56
N ASN A 35 -14.02 -22.27 13.41
CA ASN A 35 -13.77 -23.72 13.53
C ASN A 35 -13.49 -24.42 12.17
N ILE A 36 -12.62 -23.82 11.37
CA ILE A 36 -12.13 -24.36 10.08
C ILE A 36 -10.61 -24.35 10.04
N SER A 37 -10.01 -25.05 9.05
CA SER A 37 -8.55 -25.07 8.94
C SER A 37 -8.01 -23.72 8.42
N TYR A 38 -6.81 -23.36 8.90
CA TYR A 38 -6.04 -22.21 8.38
C TYR A 38 -5.93 -22.24 6.84
N TYR A 39 -5.63 -23.42 6.28
CA TYR A 39 -5.51 -23.58 4.83
C TYR A 39 -6.79 -23.19 4.08
N LYS A 40 -7.96 -23.52 4.64
CA LYS A 40 -9.26 -23.14 4.05
C LYS A 40 -9.45 -21.61 4.06
N VAL A 41 -9.13 -20.95 5.18
CA VAL A 41 -9.16 -19.49 5.28
C VAL A 41 -8.22 -18.87 4.24
N TYR A 42 -6.98 -19.33 4.17
CA TYR A 42 -5.98 -18.84 3.23
C TYR A 42 -6.44 -18.94 1.76
N GLN A 43 -7.01 -20.10 1.38
CA GLN A 43 -7.55 -20.28 0.03
C GLN A 43 -8.74 -19.35 -0.26
N MET A 44 -9.64 -19.14 0.71
CA MET A 44 -10.75 -18.21 0.57
C MET A 44 -10.22 -16.78 0.38
N VAL A 45 -9.23 -16.36 1.17
CA VAL A 45 -8.59 -15.03 1.06
C VAL A 45 -8.02 -14.82 -0.34
N ILE A 46 -7.20 -15.76 -0.83
CA ILE A 46 -6.64 -15.66 -2.19
C ILE A 46 -7.76 -15.58 -3.25
N ASN A 47 -8.82 -16.38 -3.09
CA ASN A 47 -9.92 -16.37 -4.04
C ASN A 47 -10.64 -15.02 -4.10
N TYR A 48 -10.81 -14.32 -2.99
CA TYR A 48 -11.35 -12.97 -2.97
C TYR A 48 -10.38 -11.94 -3.58
N TYR A 49 -9.09 -12.02 -3.29
CA TYR A 49 -8.10 -11.14 -3.91
C TYR A 49 -8.06 -11.30 -5.43
N LYS A 50 -8.18 -12.54 -5.95
CA LYS A 50 -8.31 -12.82 -7.40
C LYS A 50 -9.58 -12.24 -8.04
N GLN A 51 -10.56 -11.83 -7.23
CA GLN A 51 -11.79 -11.15 -7.64
C GLN A 51 -11.72 -9.63 -7.38
N ASN A 52 -10.53 -9.09 -7.12
CA ASN A 52 -10.31 -7.69 -6.79
C ASN A 52 -11.08 -7.24 -5.54
N LYS A 53 -11.11 -8.08 -4.50
CA LYS A 53 -11.73 -7.80 -3.20
C LYS A 53 -10.71 -7.98 -2.09
N LYS A 54 -10.84 -7.22 -0.99
CA LYS A 54 -9.94 -7.36 0.16
C LYS A 54 -10.26 -8.65 0.92
N GLY A 55 -9.44 -9.67 0.69
CA GLY A 55 -9.74 -11.06 1.03
C GLY A 55 -9.97 -11.32 2.51
N ASP A 56 -9.18 -10.73 3.40
CA ASP A 56 -9.33 -10.90 4.86
C ASP A 56 -10.69 -10.38 5.36
N LEU A 57 -11.13 -9.22 4.87
CA LEU A 57 -12.42 -8.62 5.24
C LEU A 57 -13.60 -9.44 4.67
N GLU A 58 -13.48 -9.87 3.42
CA GLU A 58 -14.54 -10.67 2.78
C GLU A 58 -14.68 -12.05 3.42
N VAL A 59 -13.59 -12.69 3.80
CA VAL A 59 -13.63 -13.98 4.51
C VAL A 59 -14.24 -13.82 5.89
N ALA A 60 -13.83 -12.81 6.66
CA ALA A 60 -14.41 -12.54 7.97
C ALA A 60 -15.93 -12.31 7.86
N ARG A 61 -16.37 -11.51 6.88
CA ARG A 61 -17.80 -11.29 6.62
C ARG A 61 -18.53 -12.58 6.22
N ALA A 62 -17.95 -13.39 5.34
CA ALA A 62 -18.56 -14.63 4.85
C ALA A 62 -18.68 -15.71 5.93
N LEU A 63 -17.83 -15.67 6.96
CA LEU A 63 -17.81 -16.62 8.08
C LEU A 63 -18.45 -16.05 9.35
N ASP A 64 -19.00 -14.82 9.30
CA ASP A 64 -19.56 -14.09 10.44
C ASP A 64 -18.57 -13.96 11.62
N VAL A 65 -17.29 -13.70 11.31
CA VAL A 65 -16.22 -13.55 12.30
C VAL A 65 -15.92 -12.07 12.52
N THR A 66 -15.92 -11.63 13.76
CA THR A 66 -15.43 -10.31 14.15
C THR A 66 -13.92 -10.31 14.17
N LEU A 67 -13.31 -9.42 13.37
CA LEU A 67 -11.85 -9.29 13.34
C LEU A 67 -11.33 -8.60 14.61
N SER A 68 -10.22 -9.12 15.11
CA SER A 68 -9.41 -8.47 16.13
C SER A 68 -8.77 -7.18 15.61
N LYS A 69 -8.12 -6.44 16.51
CA LYS A 69 -7.23 -5.34 16.13
C LYS A 69 -6.11 -5.88 15.22
N TRP A 70 -5.66 -5.03 14.29
CA TRP A 70 -4.52 -5.36 13.43
C TRP A 70 -3.23 -5.57 14.23
N HIS A 71 -2.50 -6.64 13.93
CA HIS A 71 -1.26 -7.03 14.60
C HIS A 71 -0.05 -6.29 14.01
N SER A 72 0.05 -5.00 14.30
CA SER A 72 1.17 -4.18 13.80
C SER A 72 2.53 -4.56 14.39
N GLU A 73 2.56 -5.33 15.48
CA GLU A 73 3.77 -5.91 16.07
C GLU A 73 4.43 -6.98 15.20
N ASP A 74 3.66 -7.60 14.31
CA ASP A 74 4.11 -8.64 13.37
C ASP A 74 4.60 -8.07 12.02
N GLU A 75 4.54 -6.75 11.87
CA GLU A 75 5.00 -6.07 10.65
C GLU A 75 6.52 -5.94 10.63
N VAL A 76 7.10 -6.16 9.44
CA VAL A 76 8.54 -5.95 9.20
C VAL A 76 8.73 -5.18 7.89
N LEU A 77 9.88 -4.53 7.70
CA LEU A 77 10.19 -3.95 6.40
C LEU A 77 10.38 -5.04 5.34
N TYR A 78 9.97 -4.74 4.09
CA TYR A 78 10.44 -5.55 2.98
C TYR A 78 11.95 -5.46 2.83
N GLU A 79 12.56 -6.51 2.31
CA GLU A 79 13.97 -6.52 1.96
C GLU A 79 14.29 -5.32 1.05
N ASN A 80 15.39 -4.63 1.33
CA ASN A 80 15.84 -3.43 0.62
C ASN A 80 14.92 -2.19 0.71
N ALA A 81 13.89 -2.18 1.56
CA ALA A 81 12.99 -1.01 1.69
C ALA A 81 13.76 0.27 2.07
N SER A 82 14.56 0.21 3.13
CA SER A 82 15.36 1.37 3.56
C SER A 82 16.35 1.82 2.48
N GLN A 83 17.04 0.87 1.81
CA GLN A 83 17.98 1.17 0.73
C GLN A 83 17.27 1.80 -0.47
N CYS A 84 16.09 1.30 -0.84
CA CYS A 84 15.28 1.86 -1.93
C CYS A 84 14.90 3.31 -1.65
N LEU A 85 14.38 3.59 -0.44
CA LEU A 85 14.02 4.95 -0.03
C LEU A 85 15.25 5.88 -0.02
N GLU A 86 16.39 5.42 0.51
CA GLU A 86 17.64 6.19 0.49
C GLU A 86 18.08 6.57 -0.92
N ILE A 87 17.99 5.64 -1.88
CA ILE A 87 18.38 5.89 -3.27
C ILE A 87 17.42 6.87 -3.93
N ILE A 88 16.11 6.70 -3.73
CA ILE A 88 15.08 7.58 -4.30
C ILE A 88 15.22 9.00 -3.74
N LYS A 89 15.47 9.14 -2.44
CA LYS A 89 15.63 10.44 -1.77
C LYS A 89 16.79 11.26 -2.32
N LYS A 90 17.79 10.65 -2.95
CA LYS A 90 18.91 11.39 -3.59
C LYS A 90 18.47 12.26 -4.76
N LYS A 91 17.29 11.98 -5.35
CA LYS A 91 16.79 12.67 -6.55
C LYS A 91 15.41 13.28 -6.36
N TYR A 92 14.58 12.71 -5.51
CA TYR A 92 13.17 13.04 -5.35
C TYR A 92 12.82 13.27 -3.89
N LYS A 93 11.79 14.06 -3.64
CA LYS A 93 11.13 14.08 -2.36
C LYS A 93 10.27 12.83 -2.20
N ILE A 94 10.18 12.32 -0.98
CA ILE A 94 9.40 11.12 -0.66
C ILE A 94 8.23 11.49 0.23
N GLY A 95 7.03 11.11 -0.19
CA GLY A 95 5.81 11.21 0.61
C GLY A 95 5.18 9.85 0.87
N ILE A 96 4.35 9.80 1.89
CA ILE A 96 3.46 8.69 2.19
C ILE A 96 2.02 9.12 1.95
N ILE A 97 1.22 8.26 1.28
CA ILE A 97 -0.24 8.37 1.21
C ILE A 97 -0.81 7.00 1.58
N ALA A 98 -1.32 6.83 2.80
CA ALA A 98 -1.67 5.51 3.31
C ALA A 98 -2.95 5.49 4.15
N ASN A 99 -3.71 4.38 4.07
CA ASN A 99 -4.82 4.12 4.97
C ASN A 99 -4.28 3.50 6.26
N GLN A 100 -4.03 4.35 7.26
CA GLN A 100 -3.36 3.97 8.49
C GLN A 100 -4.07 4.56 9.73
N PRO A 101 -3.98 3.90 10.90
CA PRO A 101 -4.45 4.45 12.16
C PRO A 101 -3.58 5.62 12.62
N PHE A 102 -4.01 6.32 13.68
CA PHE A 102 -3.19 7.31 14.36
C PHE A 102 -1.84 6.73 14.80
N GLY A 103 -0.79 7.57 14.80
CA GLY A 103 0.57 7.17 15.18
C GLY A 103 1.39 6.60 14.02
N THR A 104 1.04 6.97 12.79
CA THR A 104 1.78 6.51 11.60
C THR A 104 3.22 7.01 11.58
N VAL A 105 3.46 8.25 11.99
CA VAL A 105 4.82 8.84 12.03
C VAL A 105 5.72 8.06 13.01
N GLU A 106 5.24 7.79 14.22
CA GLU A 106 5.95 7.03 15.25
C GLU A 106 6.24 5.59 14.79
N ARG A 107 5.33 5.00 14.02
CA ARG A 107 5.52 3.65 13.45
C ARG A 107 6.60 3.65 12.38
N LEU A 108 6.64 4.64 11.50
CA LEU A 108 7.69 4.80 10.50
C LEU A 108 9.07 5.07 11.15
N GLU A 109 9.11 5.82 12.26
CA GLU A 109 10.30 6.05 13.05
C GLU A 109 10.80 4.74 13.69
N LYS A 110 9.91 3.96 14.31
CA LYS A 110 10.24 2.65 14.88
C LYS A 110 10.83 1.68 13.85
N HIS A 111 10.37 1.74 12.61
CA HIS A 111 10.94 0.97 11.50
C HIS A 111 12.24 1.57 10.95
N GLY A 112 12.69 2.72 11.45
CA GLY A 112 13.95 3.36 11.05
C GLY A 112 13.93 3.96 9.65
N ILE A 113 12.77 4.29 9.09
CA ILE A 113 12.65 4.82 7.73
C ILE A 113 12.12 6.26 7.65
N LEU A 114 11.69 6.84 8.77
CA LEU A 114 11.13 8.20 8.81
C LEU A 114 12.11 9.26 8.28
N GLN A 115 13.43 9.08 8.50
CA GLN A 115 14.46 10.01 8.00
C GLN A 115 14.52 10.11 6.48
N HIS A 116 13.93 9.16 5.76
CA HIS A 116 13.86 9.20 4.30
C HIS A 116 12.61 9.90 3.78
N ILE A 117 11.62 10.17 4.65
CA ILE A 117 10.29 10.66 4.29
C ILE A 117 10.19 12.16 4.55
N ASP A 118 9.70 12.91 3.56
CA ASP A 118 9.54 14.36 3.64
C ASP A 118 8.09 14.77 4.00
N LEU A 119 7.10 13.90 3.76
CA LEU A 119 5.68 14.16 4.02
C LEU A 119 4.93 12.87 4.33
N VAL A 120 4.09 12.90 5.37
CA VAL A 120 3.20 11.78 5.72
C VAL A 120 1.75 12.25 5.65
N ILE A 121 0.94 11.57 4.84
CA ILE A 121 -0.51 11.75 4.73
C ILE A 121 -1.15 10.42 5.08
N ALA A 122 -1.72 10.31 6.28
CA ALA A 122 -2.34 9.09 6.76
C ALA A 122 -3.83 9.31 7.07
N SER A 123 -4.66 8.32 6.73
CA SER A 123 -6.10 8.49 6.69
C SER A 123 -6.75 8.88 8.02
N ALA A 124 -6.20 8.39 9.15
CA ALA A 124 -6.77 8.72 10.47
C ALA A 124 -6.53 10.19 10.84
N GLU A 125 -5.34 10.74 10.51
CA GLU A 125 -4.97 12.13 10.76
C GLU A 125 -5.74 13.09 9.84
N GLU A 126 -6.02 12.66 8.59
CA GLU A 126 -6.70 13.49 7.60
C GLU A 126 -8.23 13.37 7.64
N GLY A 127 -8.78 12.37 8.34
CA GLY A 127 -10.22 12.09 8.34
C GLY A 127 -10.77 11.65 6.98
N VAL A 128 -9.90 11.27 6.05
CA VAL A 128 -10.23 10.78 4.71
C VAL A 128 -9.29 9.64 4.30
N ALA A 129 -9.83 8.63 3.63
CA ALA A 129 -9.09 7.42 3.29
C ALA A 129 -9.12 7.15 1.79
N LYS A 130 -8.05 6.54 1.23
CA LYS A 130 -8.08 5.98 -0.12
C LYS A 130 -9.22 4.98 -0.26
N PRO A 131 -9.96 4.94 -1.36
CA PRO A 131 -9.69 5.57 -2.65
C PRO A 131 -10.25 7.00 -2.84
N ASP A 132 -10.69 7.68 -1.79
CA ASP A 132 -11.16 9.06 -1.92
C ASP A 132 -10.02 9.96 -2.41
N LYS A 133 -10.28 10.69 -3.50
CA LYS A 133 -9.28 11.55 -4.14
C LYS A 133 -8.75 12.66 -3.25
N ARG A 134 -9.56 13.11 -2.28
CA ARG A 134 -9.19 14.19 -1.35
C ARG A 134 -7.90 13.91 -0.59
N ILE A 135 -7.58 12.64 -0.28
CA ILE A 135 -6.33 12.31 0.41
C ILE A 135 -5.10 12.56 -0.49
N PHE A 136 -5.23 12.31 -1.80
CA PHE A 136 -4.18 12.61 -2.79
C PHE A 136 -4.07 14.11 -3.06
N GLU A 137 -5.20 14.83 -3.14
CA GLU A 137 -5.25 16.28 -3.29
C GLU A 137 -4.58 16.97 -2.10
N THR A 138 -4.83 16.51 -0.86
CA THR A 138 -4.12 16.97 0.34
C THR A 138 -2.61 16.76 0.23
N ALA A 139 -2.17 15.61 -0.31
CA ALA A 139 -0.75 15.35 -0.52
C ALA A 139 -0.13 16.32 -1.54
N LEU A 140 -0.82 16.59 -2.64
CA LEU A 140 -0.38 17.56 -3.66
C LEU A 140 -0.31 18.98 -3.09
N GLU A 141 -1.32 19.40 -2.36
CA GLU A 141 -1.38 20.72 -1.72
C GLU A 141 -0.21 20.92 -0.75
N ARG A 142 -0.02 19.99 0.20
CA ARG A 142 1.04 20.11 1.21
C ARG A 142 2.45 19.96 0.63
N SER A 143 2.61 19.16 -0.41
CA SER A 143 3.91 19.03 -1.08
C SER A 143 4.23 20.19 -2.03
N GLY A 144 3.23 20.99 -2.42
CA GLY A 144 3.34 21.97 -3.48
C GLY A 144 3.61 21.36 -4.86
N CYS A 145 3.33 20.04 -5.02
CA CYS A 145 3.62 19.29 -6.23
C CYS A 145 2.42 19.29 -7.18
N LYS A 146 2.68 19.39 -8.47
CA LYS A 146 1.66 19.10 -9.47
C LYS A 146 1.54 17.60 -9.68
N SER A 147 0.35 17.09 -9.96
CA SER A 147 0.12 15.66 -10.14
C SER A 147 0.98 15.04 -11.24
N GLU A 148 1.20 15.76 -12.34
CA GLU A 148 2.06 15.34 -13.46
C GLU A 148 3.56 15.19 -13.10
N ASN A 149 3.97 15.75 -11.96
CA ASN A 149 5.34 15.66 -11.44
C ASN A 149 5.43 14.70 -10.23
N ALA A 150 4.39 13.93 -9.97
CA ALA A 150 4.28 12.98 -8.88
C ALA A 150 4.12 11.55 -9.38
N ILE A 151 4.73 10.61 -8.65
CA ILE A 151 4.52 9.17 -8.84
C ILE A 151 3.80 8.64 -7.59
N MET A 152 2.77 7.82 -7.77
CA MET A 152 2.18 6.98 -6.71
C MET A 152 2.61 5.53 -6.87
N ILE A 153 3.15 4.94 -5.81
CA ILE A 153 3.57 3.54 -5.73
C ILE A 153 2.74 2.83 -4.67
N GLY A 154 2.05 1.77 -5.05
CA GLY A 154 1.24 0.99 -4.11
C GLY A 154 0.92 -0.41 -4.64
N ASP A 155 0.44 -1.28 -3.74
CA ASP A 155 0.11 -2.68 -4.04
C ASP A 155 -1.34 -2.87 -4.53
N ARG A 156 -2.22 -1.88 -4.29
CA ARG A 156 -3.64 -1.97 -4.56
C ARG A 156 -4.08 -1.11 -5.73
N ILE A 157 -4.62 -1.78 -6.76
CA ILE A 157 -5.11 -1.08 -7.96
C ILE A 157 -6.26 -0.12 -7.63
N ASP A 158 -7.23 -0.54 -6.84
CA ASP A 158 -8.41 0.25 -6.47
C ASP A 158 -8.10 1.43 -5.54
N ASN A 159 -7.16 1.25 -4.61
CA ASN A 159 -6.84 2.26 -3.59
C ASN A 159 -5.73 3.22 -4.02
N ASP A 160 -4.72 2.71 -4.74
CA ASP A 160 -3.51 3.47 -5.03
C ASP A 160 -3.46 3.94 -6.47
N ILE A 161 -3.68 3.01 -7.42
CA ILE A 161 -3.43 3.25 -8.83
C ILE A 161 -4.56 4.07 -9.48
N VAL A 162 -5.80 3.58 -9.37
CA VAL A 162 -6.95 4.22 -10.04
C VAL A 162 -7.18 5.65 -9.56
N PRO A 163 -7.25 5.95 -8.25
CA PRO A 163 -7.49 7.31 -7.80
C PRO A 163 -6.33 8.25 -8.13
N ALA A 164 -5.07 7.82 -7.96
CA ALA A 164 -3.90 8.62 -8.31
C ALA A 164 -3.86 8.93 -9.81
N LYS A 165 -4.02 7.92 -10.66
CA LYS A 165 -4.05 8.07 -12.11
C LYS A 165 -5.15 9.03 -12.57
N SER A 166 -6.32 8.98 -11.95
CA SER A 166 -7.44 9.86 -12.27
C SER A 166 -7.20 11.34 -11.96
N LEU A 167 -6.20 11.64 -11.11
CA LEU A 167 -5.72 12.99 -10.78
C LEU A 167 -4.51 13.41 -11.62
N GLY A 168 -3.98 12.53 -12.46
CA GLY A 168 -2.83 12.79 -13.30
C GLY A 168 -1.47 12.41 -12.71
N PHE A 169 -1.43 11.66 -11.63
CA PHE A 169 -0.17 11.05 -11.16
C PHE A 169 0.33 10.01 -12.17
N HIS A 170 1.63 9.85 -12.25
CA HIS A 170 2.22 8.61 -12.73
C HIS A 170 2.06 7.50 -11.70
N THR A 171 1.96 6.26 -12.15
CA THR A 171 1.59 5.15 -11.27
C THR A 171 2.50 3.95 -11.46
N ILE A 172 2.93 3.38 -10.33
CA ILE A 172 3.69 2.13 -10.29
C ILE A 172 2.94 1.15 -9.39
N TRP A 173 2.45 0.06 -9.98
CA TRP A 173 1.86 -1.03 -9.20
C TRP A 173 2.94 -2.00 -8.78
N ILE A 174 3.14 -2.17 -7.46
CA ILE A 174 4.05 -3.16 -6.90
C ILE A 174 3.29 -4.42 -6.52
N LYS A 175 3.64 -5.55 -7.14
CA LYS A 175 2.96 -6.84 -6.94
C LYS A 175 3.55 -7.58 -5.74
N GLN A 176 3.32 -7.04 -4.55
CA GLN A 176 3.74 -7.62 -3.28
C GLN A 176 2.52 -8.02 -2.43
N GLY A 177 2.76 -8.78 -1.35
CA GLY A 177 1.71 -9.25 -0.47
C GLY A 177 0.54 -9.89 -1.22
N PHE A 178 -0.67 -9.67 -0.74
CA PHE A 178 -1.89 -10.15 -1.40
C PHE A 178 -2.30 -9.29 -2.60
N GLY A 179 -1.78 -8.07 -2.73
CA GLY A 179 -1.98 -7.21 -3.90
C GLY A 179 -1.54 -7.85 -5.22
N GLN A 180 -0.57 -8.77 -5.18
CA GLN A 180 -0.11 -9.51 -6.36
C GLN A 180 -1.21 -10.33 -7.07
N TYR A 181 -2.28 -10.70 -6.36
CA TYR A 181 -3.39 -11.50 -6.94
C TYR A 181 -4.43 -10.64 -7.64
N TRP A 182 -4.38 -9.32 -7.51
CA TRP A 182 -5.27 -8.42 -8.23
C TRP A 182 -5.07 -8.52 -9.73
N LYS A 183 -6.14 -8.19 -10.47
CA LYS A 183 -6.14 -8.21 -11.93
C LYS A 183 -6.56 -6.85 -12.47
N VAL A 184 -5.84 -6.35 -13.45
CA VAL A 184 -6.27 -5.23 -14.26
C VAL A 184 -7.42 -5.71 -15.15
N THR A 185 -8.58 -5.07 -15.04
CA THR A 185 -9.81 -5.47 -15.77
C THR A 185 -10.21 -4.45 -16.85
N CYS A 186 -9.69 -3.22 -16.77
CA CYS A 186 -9.96 -2.17 -17.74
C CYS A 186 -8.76 -1.23 -17.88
N GLU A 187 -8.77 -0.36 -18.88
CA GLU A 187 -7.65 0.56 -19.17
C GLU A 187 -7.42 1.59 -18.03
N GLN A 188 -8.48 1.99 -17.33
CA GLN A 188 -8.38 2.92 -16.20
C GLN A 188 -7.60 2.34 -15.01
N GLU A 189 -7.61 1.01 -14.87
CA GLU A 189 -6.87 0.28 -13.81
C GLU A 189 -5.41 -0.01 -14.18
N LYS A 190 -5.04 0.18 -15.45
CA LYS A 190 -3.69 -0.13 -15.93
C LYS A 190 -2.68 0.88 -15.39
N PRO A 191 -1.70 0.45 -14.58
CA PRO A 191 -0.61 1.33 -14.12
C PRO A 191 0.31 1.70 -15.27
N ASP A 192 1.10 2.77 -15.11
CA ASP A 192 2.14 3.11 -16.09
C ASP A 192 3.27 2.08 -16.05
N TYR A 193 3.62 1.60 -14.85
CA TYR A 193 4.60 0.53 -14.66
C TYR A 193 4.11 -0.50 -13.65
N THR A 194 4.59 -1.73 -13.81
CA THR A 194 4.37 -2.82 -12.85
C THR A 194 5.73 -3.40 -12.46
N VAL A 195 5.94 -3.54 -11.15
CA VAL A 195 7.16 -4.11 -10.57
C VAL A 195 6.80 -5.24 -9.59
N THR A 196 7.77 -6.06 -9.22
CA THR A 196 7.56 -7.19 -8.29
C THR A 196 8.23 -6.98 -6.94
N CYS A 197 9.16 -6.06 -6.85
CA CYS A 197 9.83 -5.71 -5.59
C CYS A 197 10.32 -4.26 -5.61
N LEU A 198 10.72 -3.75 -4.45
CA LEU A 198 11.21 -2.38 -4.30
C LEU A 198 12.50 -2.12 -5.09
N SER A 199 13.35 -3.12 -5.27
CA SER A 199 14.58 -2.99 -6.05
C SER A 199 14.33 -2.70 -7.53
N ASP A 200 13.19 -3.15 -8.08
CA ASP A 200 12.83 -2.90 -9.47
C ASP A 200 12.52 -1.42 -9.72
N ILE A 201 12.04 -0.69 -8.70
CA ILE A 201 11.69 0.73 -8.81
C ILE A 201 12.91 1.57 -9.14
N ILE A 202 14.08 1.22 -8.61
CA ILE A 202 15.34 1.93 -8.80
C ILE A 202 15.80 1.86 -10.27
N LEU A 203 15.38 0.83 -10.98
CA LEU A 203 15.75 0.56 -12.37
C LEU A 203 14.87 1.30 -13.38
N ILE A 204 13.74 1.86 -12.96
CA ILE A 204 12.85 2.66 -13.82
C ILE A 204 13.50 4.04 -14.03
N ARG A 205 14.17 4.21 -15.15
CA ARG A 205 14.86 5.45 -15.56
C ARG A 205 14.07 6.18 -16.65
#